data_9aaf798282e47c2588751d92ecb7ae3b
#
_entry.id   9aaf798282e47c2588751d92ecb7ae3b
#
_cell.length_a   1.000
_cell.length_b   1.000
_cell.length_c   1.000
_cell.angle_alpha   90.00
_cell.angle_beta   90.00
_cell.angle_gamma   90.00
#
_symmetry.space_group_name_H-M   'P 1'
#
loop_
_entity.id
_entity.type
_entity.pdbx_description
1 polymer ?
#
loop_
_entity_poly.entity_id
_entity_poly.type
_entity_poly.pdbx_seq_one_letter_code
_entity_poly.pdbx_strand_id
1 'polypeptide(L)'
;GKEGWKFNLIGMAERPMMMEYEEGQGKYDWHIDLGPSRLASTRKLGFSLFLNDDYEGGEFQIKTGRENYIPPQQETGNLLFFPSYLVHRVTLVTKGTRSVLVGWVHGNSFS
;
A
#
# COMPACT_ATOMS: atom_id res chain seq x y z
N GLY A 1 21.17 13.80 -4.42
CA GLY A 1 21.39 15.08 -5.04
C GLY A 1 20.15 15.56 -5.78
N LYS A 2 20.30 16.58 -6.56
CA LYS A 2 19.19 17.14 -7.33
C LYS A 2 18.55 16.12 -8.27
N GLU A 3 19.33 15.23 -8.82
CA GLU A 3 18.83 14.19 -9.71
C GLU A 3 17.88 13.22 -8.97
N GLY A 4 18.26 12.79 -7.78
CA GLY A 4 17.40 11.93 -6.96
C GLY A 4 16.10 12.60 -6.57
N TRP A 5 16.14 13.88 -6.18
CA TRP A 5 14.95 14.65 -5.86
C TRP A 5 14.02 14.78 -7.06
N LYS A 6 14.59 15.10 -8.21
CA LYS A 6 13.84 15.27 -9.44
C LYS A 6 13.13 13.97 -9.83
N PHE A 7 13.83 12.84 -9.73
CA PHE A 7 13.24 11.54 -9.97
C PHE A 7 12.07 11.26 -9.02
N ASN A 8 12.25 11.55 -7.73
CA ASN A 8 11.20 11.31 -6.74
C ASN A 8 9.94 12.15 -7.00
N LEU A 9 10.12 13.39 -7.40
CA LEU A 9 9.00 14.27 -7.74
C LEU A 9 8.22 13.76 -8.95
N ILE A 10 8.92 13.25 -9.95
CA ILE A 10 8.28 12.64 -11.12
C ILE A 10 7.59 11.34 -10.73
N GLY A 11 8.22 10.53 -9.86
CA GLY A 11 7.71 9.24 -9.46
C GLY A 11 6.46 9.30 -8.59
N MET A 12 6.14 10.45 -8.00
CA MET A 12 4.99 10.60 -7.08
C MET A 12 3.98 11.58 -7.65
N ALA A 13 3.28 11.14 -8.72
CA ALA A 13 2.24 11.95 -9.37
C ALA A 13 1.00 12.14 -8.48
N GLU A 14 0.80 11.29 -7.49
CA GLU A 14 -0.27 11.38 -6.50
C GLU A 14 0.32 11.66 -5.13
N ARG A 15 -0.38 12.48 -4.34
CA ARG A 15 0.02 12.72 -2.95
C ARG A 15 -0.23 11.48 -2.11
N PRO A 16 0.68 11.11 -1.22
CA PRO A 16 0.39 10.06 -0.24
C PRO A 16 -0.82 10.44 0.61
N MET A 17 -1.59 9.43 0.99
CA MET A 17 -2.80 9.61 1.80
C MET A 17 -2.67 8.85 3.10
N MET A 18 -3.11 9.49 4.19
CA MET A 18 -3.27 8.79 5.46
C MET A 18 -4.58 8.02 5.44
N MET A 19 -4.51 6.75 5.78
CA MET A 19 -5.69 5.89 5.89
C MET A 19 -5.81 5.36 7.30
N GLU A 20 -7.03 5.43 7.86
CA GLU A 20 -7.35 4.86 9.17
C GLU A 20 -8.36 3.74 9.00
N TYR A 21 -8.04 2.60 9.59
CA TYR A 21 -8.90 1.41 9.57
C TYR A 21 -9.40 1.18 10.98
N GLU A 22 -10.69 1.43 11.20
CA GLU A 22 -11.29 1.37 12.53
C GLU A 22 -11.72 -0.04 12.93
N GLU A 23 -11.70 -0.29 14.22
CA GLU A 23 -12.11 -1.57 14.80
C GLU A 23 -13.50 -1.98 14.31
N GLY A 24 -13.61 -3.23 13.87
CA GLY A 24 -14.88 -3.80 13.43
C GLY A 24 -15.37 -3.35 12.07
N GLN A 25 -14.71 -2.38 11.45
CA GLN A 25 -15.14 -1.80 10.16
C GLN A 25 -14.01 -1.74 9.13
N GLY A 26 -12.78 -1.46 9.57
CA GLY A 26 -11.67 -1.19 8.68
C GLY A 26 -11.13 -2.45 8.03
N LYS A 27 -11.24 -2.52 6.72
CA LYS A 27 -10.64 -3.55 5.87
C LYS A 27 -10.50 -3.03 4.46
N TYR A 28 -9.76 -3.74 3.64
CA TYR A 28 -9.69 -3.48 2.21
C TYR A 28 -9.63 -4.81 1.49
N ASP A 29 -10.69 -5.19 0.80
CA ASP A 29 -10.79 -6.48 0.13
C ASP A 29 -9.76 -6.62 -1.01
N TRP A 30 -9.59 -7.84 -1.50
CA TRP A 30 -8.66 -8.15 -2.58
C TRP A 30 -8.80 -7.20 -3.76
N HIS A 31 -7.71 -6.56 -4.13
CA HIS A 31 -7.68 -5.60 -5.24
C HIS A 31 -6.26 -5.44 -5.78
N ILE A 32 -6.13 -4.78 -6.92
CA ILE A 32 -4.86 -4.31 -7.45
C ILE A 32 -4.88 -2.78 -7.46
N ASP A 33 -3.72 -2.16 -7.40
CA ASP A 33 -3.61 -0.70 -7.44
C ASP A 33 -3.52 -0.17 -8.87
N LEU A 34 -3.10 -1.03 -9.80
CA LEU A 34 -3.07 -0.69 -11.23
C LEU A 34 -4.50 -0.69 -11.79
N GLY A 35 -4.84 0.32 -12.57
CA GLY A 35 -6.18 0.44 -13.11
C GLY A 35 -6.21 1.17 -14.46
N PRO A 36 -7.40 1.29 -15.08
CA PRO A 36 -7.54 1.88 -16.43
C PRO A 36 -7.50 3.40 -16.45
N SER A 37 -7.65 4.08 -15.32
CA SER A 37 -7.59 5.53 -15.27
C SER A 37 -6.18 6.02 -15.63
N ARG A 38 -6.07 7.29 -16.04
CA ARG A 38 -4.80 7.88 -16.42
C ARG A 38 -3.75 7.77 -15.31
N LEU A 39 -4.11 8.10 -14.08
CA LEU A 39 -3.18 8.01 -12.95
C LEU A 39 -2.94 6.56 -12.53
N ALA A 40 -3.98 5.75 -12.44
CA ALA A 40 -3.83 4.36 -11.99
C ALA A 40 -3.01 3.51 -12.96
N SER A 41 -3.06 3.80 -14.27
CA SER A 41 -2.32 3.03 -15.27
C SER A 41 -0.80 3.21 -15.19
N THR A 42 -0.32 4.27 -14.55
CA THR A 42 1.11 4.55 -14.40
C THR A 42 1.66 4.20 -13.01
N ARG A 43 0.82 3.68 -12.12
CA ARG A 43 1.26 3.22 -10.79
C ARG A 43 2.13 1.98 -10.95
N LYS A 44 3.40 2.06 -10.57
CA LYS A 44 4.35 0.93 -10.64
C LYS A 44 4.48 0.22 -9.32
N LEU A 45 4.67 0.97 -8.27
CA LEU A 45 4.84 0.45 -6.92
C LEU A 45 3.83 1.12 -6.00
N GLY A 46 3.16 0.32 -5.19
CA GLY A 46 2.44 0.83 -4.04
C GLY A 46 3.36 0.83 -2.82
N PHE A 47 3.09 1.69 -1.87
CA PHE A 47 3.80 1.64 -0.60
C PHE A 47 2.85 1.91 0.56
N SER A 48 3.21 1.35 1.71
CA SER A 48 2.54 1.61 2.98
C SER A 48 3.60 1.91 4.03
N LEU A 49 3.49 3.07 4.65
CA LEU A 49 4.29 3.42 5.82
C LEU A 49 3.42 3.20 7.05
N PHE A 50 3.83 2.29 7.93
CA PHE A 50 3.06 1.95 9.12
C PHE A 50 3.24 3.03 10.18
N LEU A 51 2.14 3.68 10.57
CA LEU A 51 2.16 4.77 11.54
C LEU A 51 1.94 4.29 12.97
N ASN A 52 1.33 3.11 13.13
CA ASN A 52 1.17 2.46 14.43
C ASN A 52 1.14 0.94 14.27
N ASP A 53 1.19 0.22 15.39
CA ASP A 53 1.12 -1.24 15.42
C ASP A 53 0.35 -1.78 16.64
N ASP A 54 -0.31 -0.90 17.37
CA ASP A 54 -1.05 -1.22 18.59
C ASP A 54 -2.51 -1.61 18.31
N TYR A 55 -2.71 -2.46 17.31
CA TYR A 55 -4.01 -2.97 16.91
C TYR A 55 -3.93 -4.48 16.64
N GLU A 56 -5.09 -5.12 16.55
CA GLU A 56 -5.19 -6.54 16.18
C GLU A 56 -5.98 -6.68 14.88
N GLY A 57 -5.64 -7.71 14.09
CA GLY A 57 -6.13 -7.83 12.73
C GLY A 57 -5.43 -6.82 11.82
N GLY A 58 -6.10 -6.38 10.77
CA GLY A 58 -5.54 -5.35 9.89
C GLY A 58 -4.25 -5.76 9.21
N GLU A 59 -4.13 -7.02 8.82
CA GLU A 59 -2.92 -7.57 8.25
C GLU A 59 -2.90 -7.37 6.73
N PHE A 60 -1.80 -6.84 6.23
CA PHE A 60 -1.58 -6.74 4.79
C PHE A 60 -1.16 -8.11 4.26
N GLN A 61 -1.84 -8.57 3.21
CA GLN A 61 -1.60 -9.88 2.61
C GLN A 61 -1.56 -9.76 1.09
N ILE A 62 -0.67 -10.53 0.47
CA ILE A 62 -0.53 -10.62 -0.99
C ILE A 62 -0.98 -12.01 -1.43
N LYS A 63 -1.78 -12.07 -2.48
CA LYS A 63 -2.27 -13.33 -3.02
C LYS A 63 -1.21 -13.96 -3.93
N THR A 64 -0.77 -15.17 -3.58
CA THR A 64 0.33 -15.85 -4.27
C THR A 64 0.02 -17.30 -4.68
N GLY A 65 -1.23 -17.61 -4.94
CA GLY A 65 -1.64 -18.96 -5.29
C GLY A 65 -2.39 -19.67 -4.16
N ARG A 66 -1.89 -20.81 -3.67
CA ARG A 66 -2.58 -21.58 -2.62
C ARG A 66 -2.60 -20.88 -1.28
N GLU A 67 -1.49 -20.25 -0.93
CA GLU A 67 -1.36 -19.54 0.33
C GLU A 67 -1.13 -18.06 0.06
N ASN A 68 -1.53 -17.24 1.03
CA ASN A 68 -1.28 -15.81 0.94
C ASN A 68 0.07 -15.50 1.56
N TYR A 69 0.83 -14.62 0.92
CA TYR A 69 2.07 -14.11 1.47
C TYR A 69 1.76 -12.97 2.44
N ILE A 70 2.32 -13.07 3.63
CA ILE A 70 2.19 -12.05 4.66
C ILE A 70 3.55 -11.39 4.82
N PRO A 71 3.75 -10.17 4.27
CA PRO A 71 5.01 -9.48 4.46
C PRO A 71 5.31 -9.30 5.95
N PRO A 72 6.54 -9.57 6.38
CA PRO A 72 6.92 -9.40 7.77
C PRO A 72 7.08 -7.93 8.15
N GLN A 73 7.25 -7.66 9.44
CA GLN A 73 7.58 -6.32 9.94
C GLN A 73 6.55 -5.24 9.63
N GLN A 74 5.28 -5.59 9.71
CA GLN A 74 4.17 -4.64 9.60
C GLN A 74 4.04 -3.85 10.91
N GLU A 75 5.04 -3.02 11.20
CA GLU A 75 5.21 -2.32 12.47
C GLU A 75 5.53 -0.86 12.25
N THR A 76 5.28 -0.05 13.26
CA THR A 76 5.50 1.40 13.24
C THR A 76 6.86 1.77 12.67
N GLY A 77 6.85 2.68 11.71
CA GLY A 77 8.05 3.21 11.07
C GLY A 77 8.56 2.39 9.90
N ASN A 78 8.05 1.18 9.69
CA ASN A 78 8.46 0.35 8.55
C ASN A 78 7.72 0.75 7.28
N LEU A 79 8.42 0.63 6.17
CA LEU A 79 7.92 0.97 4.85
C LEU A 79 7.85 -0.30 4.01
N LEU A 80 6.67 -0.59 3.49
CA LEU A 80 6.43 -1.74 2.63
C LEU A 80 6.19 -1.29 1.20
N PHE A 81 6.97 -1.84 0.26
CA PHE A 81 6.75 -1.63 -1.17
C PHE A 81 6.25 -2.91 -1.83
N PHE A 82 5.38 -2.76 -2.82
CA PHE A 82 4.89 -3.90 -3.59
C PHE A 82 4.51 -3.44 -5.01
N PRO A 83 4.69 -4.31 -6.03
CA PRO A 83 4.24 -3.99 -7.37
C PRO A 83 2.74 -3.74 -7.43
N SER A 84 2.33 -2.70 -8.15
CA SER A 84 0.93 -2.29 -8.20
C SER A 84 -0.01 -3.31 -8.84
N TYR A 85 0.53 -4.25 -9.61
CA TYR A 85 -0.26 -5.31 -10.27
C TYR A 85 -0.52 -6.52 -9.37
N LEU A 86 0.08 -6.60 -8.19
CA LEU A 86 -0.18 -7.71 -7.27
C LEU A 86 -1.53 -7.55 -6.58
N VAL A 87 -2.26 -8.66 -6.49
CA VAL A 87 -3.52 -8.71 -5.76
C VAL A 87 -3.21 -8.75 -4.26
N HIS A 88 -3.74 -7.82 -3.53
CA HIS A 88 -3.48 -7.69 -2.09
C HIS A 88 -4.72 -7.24 -1.35
N ARG A 89 -4.69 -7.39 -0.03
CA ARG A 89 -5.78 -6.94 0.85
C ARG A 89 -5.25 -6.52 2.20
N VAL A 90 -6.10 -5.84 2.96
CA VAL A 90 -5.93 -5.62 4.40
C VAL A 90 -7.10 -6.32 5.09
N THR A 91 -6.80 -7.23 6.02
CA THR A 91 -7.83 -7.95 6.77
C THR A 91 -8.53 -7.02 7.74
N LEU A 92 -9.69 -7.44 8.24
CA LEU A 92 -10.48 -6.65 9.18
C LEU A 92 -9.68 -6.35 10.45
N VAL A 93 -9.67 -5.09 10.86
CA VAL A 93 -9.15 -4.68 12.16
C VAL A 93 -10.13 -5.13 13.23
N THR A 94 -9.69 -5.99 14.13
CA THR A 94 -10.55 -6.59 15.17
C THR A 94 -10.43 -5.86 16.49
N LYS A 95 -9.36 -5.08 16.70
CA LYS A 95 -9.16 -4.28 17.91
C LYS A 95 -8.26 -3.10 17.60
N GLY A 96 -8.64 -1.92 18.09
CA GLY A 96 -7.87 -0.70 17.89
C GLY A 96 -8.09 -0.06 16.54
N THR A 97 -7.18 0.79 16.13
CA THR A 97 -7.21 1.51 14.84
C THR A 97 -5.87 1.32 14.15
N ARG A 98 -5.91 0.96 12.87
CA ARG A 98 -4.71 0.84 12.05
C ARG A 98 -4.54 2.12 11.24
N SER A 99 -3.40 2.78 11.38
CA SER A 99 -3.09 4.01 10.65
C SER A 99 -1.87 3.79 9.76
N VAL A 100 -2.00 4.11 8.49
CA VAL A 100 -0.92 3.99 7.49
C VAL A 100 -0.92 5.19 6.56
N LEU A 101 0.26 5.52 6.06
CA LEU A 101 0.41 6.44 4.95
C LEU A 101 0.63 5.59 3.70
N VAL A 102 -0.25 5.75 2.71
CA VAL A 102 -0.18 4.99 1.45
C VAL A 102 0.09 5.91 0.28
N GLY A 103 0.74 5.37 -0.73
CA GLY A 103 1.02 6.12 -1.94
C GLY A 103 1.54 5.22 -3.04
N TRP A 104 1.93 5.83 -4.15
CA TRP A 104 2.40 5.10 -5.33
C TRP A 104 3.56 5.81 -5.97
N VAL A 105 4.48 5.00 -6.48
CA VAL A 105 5.55 5.45 -7.37
C VAL A 105 5.08 5.19 -8.80
N HIS A 106 5.12 6.20 -9.63
CA HIS A 106 4.64 6.16 -11.01
C HIS A 106 5.80 5.98 -12.00
N GLY A 107 5.47 5.47 -13.16
CA GLY A 107 6.39 5.31 -14.27
C GLY A 107 5.61 5.15 -15.56
N ASN A 108 6.27 4.68 -16.60
CA ASN A 108 5.57 4.40 -17.86
C ASN A 108 4.58 3.26 -17.66
N SER A 109 3.46 3.30 -18.39
CA SER A 109 2.47 2.23 -18.33
C SER A 109 3.11 0.88 -18.67
N PHE A 110 2.61 -0.17 -18.03
CA PHE A 110 2.97 -1.54 -18.41
C PHE A 110 2.42 -1.84 -19.80
N SER A 111 3.24 -2.44 -20.61
CA SER A 111 2.85 -2.78 -21.99
C SER A 111 2.94 -4.25 -22.28
#